data_489fb2989c98ad2ece3fc5a255e1d55d
#
_entry.id   489fb2989c98ad2ece3fc5a255e1d55d
#
_cell.length_a   1.000
_cell.length_b   1.000
_cell.length_c   1.000
_cell.angle_alpha   90.00
_cell.angle_beta   90.00
_cell.angle_gamma   90.00
#
_symmetry.space_group_name_H-M   'P 1'
#
loop_
_entity.id
_entity.type
_entity.pdbx_description
1 polymer ?
#
loop_
_entity_poly.entity_id
_entity_poly.type
_entity_poly.pdbx_seq_one_letter_code
_entity_poly.pdbx_strand_id
1 'polypeptide(L)'
;MGQPPPWLWDLPLINLYSVDIIGFMYDVPFVATPEVVVRRMLQLARVRPGEVLYDLGSGDGRIVIAAAKEFGARAFGVEIRKDLYEQSTARIKDLGLSDRSAIINASFYEVPLTDADVVTMYLLTTVNERLKPKLEKELRPATRVVTHDFEVPGWRPVVVEEVYEEWRSHKLYLYKIPGKEIPIPGKVRAVEDRWLRQVAQHIDGAASLEEIAIKLGVTIRQVREALEELRKLGVVEEVKIIK
;
A
#
# COMPACT_ATOMS: atom_id res chain seq x y z
N MET A 1 -30.51 -2.58 14.59
CA MET A 1 -29.09 -2.31 14.32
C MET A 1 -28.36 -3.63 14.55
N GLY A 2 -27.86 -4.27 13.49
CA GLY A 2 -27.09 -5.52 13.61
C GLY A 2 -25.72 -5.24 14.24
N GLN A 3 -25.20 -6.17 15.03
CA GLN A 3 -23.85 -6.06 15.56
C GLN A 3 -22.85 -6.07 14.41
N PRO A 4 -21.78 -5.26 14.47
CA PRO A 4 -20.72 -5.31 13.47
C PRO A 4 -20.09 -6.71 13.42
N PRO A 5 -19.57 -7.13 12.25
CA PRO A 5 -18.97 -8.45 12.11
C PRO A 5 -17.76 -8.59 13.05
N PRO A 6 -17.49 -9.81 13.59
CA PRO A 6 -16.46 -10.04 14.62
C PRO A 6 -15.07 -9.53 14.27
N TRP A 7 -14.70 -9.59 12.99
CA TRP A 7 -13.39 -9.15 12.50
C TRP A 7 -13.17 -7.63 12.49
N LEU A 8 -14.26 -6.84 12.63
CA LEU A 8 -14.15 -5.37 12.72
C LEU A 8 -13.47 -4.94 14.03
N TRP A 9 -13.51 -5.78 15.06
CA TRP A 9 -12.86 -5.54 16.36
C TRP A 9 -11.36 -5.81 16.35
N ASP A 10 -10.86 -6.51 15.34
CA ASP A 10 -9.42 -6.80 15.16
C ASP A 10 -8.69 -5.64 14.46
N LEU A 11 -9.42 -4.60 14.03
CA LEU A 11 -8.80 -3.37 13.51
C LEU A 11 -8.19 -2.56 14.67
N PRO A 12 -7.02 -1.92 14.49
CA PRO A 12 -6.46 -1.05 15.52
C PRO A 12 -7.48 0.00 15.95
N LEU A 13 -7.64 0.18 17.26
CA LEU A 13 -8.65 1.06 17.89
C LEU A 13 -8.66 2.45 17.24
N ILE A 14 -9.73 2.72 16.51
CA ILE A 14 -10.01 4.05 15.96
C ILE A 14 -10.64 4.87 17.09
N ASN A 15 -9.95 5.93 17.52
CA ASN A 15 -10.52 6.85 18.51
C ASN A 15 -11.57 7.74 17.84
N LEU A 16 -12.85 7.35 17.96
CA LEU A 16 -14.00 7.98 17.31
C LEU A 16 -14.40 9.37 17.90
N TYR A 17 -13.60 9.96 18.78
CA TYR A 17 -13.99 11.15 19.56
C TYR A 17 -13.24 12.45 19.27
N SER A 18 -12.48 12.57 18.18
CA SER A 18 -11.87 13.85 17.80
C SER A 18 -12.40 14.36 16.48
N VAL A 19 -13.59 14.96 16.50
CA VAL A 19 -14.10 15.73 15.35
C VAL A 19 -13.90 17.20 15.65
N ASP A 20 -12.79 17.76 15.20
CA ASP A 20 -12.70 19.20 15.00
C ASP A 20 -13.36 19.54 13.65
N ILE A 21 -14.66 19.79 13.73
CA ILE A 21 -15.45 20.26 12.60
C ILE A 21 -15.33 21.76 12.58
N ILE A 22 -14.49 22.33 11.69
CA ILE A 22 -14.77 23.58 10.98
C ILE A 22 -13.64 23.75 9.93
N GLY A 23 -13.99 23.61 8.63
CA GLY A 23 -13.24 24.30 7.64
C GLY A 23 -13.02 23.71 6.26
N PHE A 24 -13.24 22.44 5.99
CA PHE A 24 -13.26 21.97 4.60
C PHE A 24 -14.22 20.78 4.43
N MET A 25 -15.43 21.09 4.06
CA MET A 25 -16.40 20.09 3.66
C MET A 25 -15.97 19.52 2.29
N TYR A 26 -15.37 18.31 2.29
CA TYR A 26 -15.02 17.49 1.13
C TYR A 26 -13.85 18.01 0.26
N ASP A 27 -12.66 17.52 0.54
CA ASP A 27 -11.44 17.80 -0.24
C ASP A 27 -11.54 17.36 -1.72
N VAL A 28 -12.47 16.46 -2.06
CA VAL A 28 -12.60 15.88 -3.40
C VAL A 28 -14.08 15.68 -3.77
N PRO A 29 -14.53 16.12 -4.97
CA PRO A 29 -15.87 15.76 -5.46
C PRO A 29 -15.95 14.26 -5.74
N PHE A 30 -17.12 13.65 -5.52
CA PHE A 30 -17.34 12.27 -5.91
C PHE A 30 -17.43 12.16 -7.45
N VAL A 31 -16.47 11.44 -8.01
CA VAL A 31 -16.46 11.02 -9.42
C VAL A 31 -16.28 9.52 -9.46
N ALA A 32 -17.24 8.83 -10.04
CA ALA A 32 -17.24 7.38 -10.06
C ALA A 32 -16.17 6.82 -11.01
N THR A 33 -15.27 5.97 -10.52
CA THR A 33 -14.32 5.23 -11.35
C THR A 33 -15.08 4.22 -12.25
N PRO A 34 -14.87 4.20 -13.58
CA PRO A 34 -15.51 3.22 -14.45
C PRO A 34 -15.17 1.78 -14.06
N GLU A 35 -16.09 0.84 -14.28
CA GLU A 35 -15.90 -0.56 -13.84
C GLU A 35 -14.69 -1.24 -14.49
N VAL A 36 -14.41 -0.95 -15.76
CA VAL A 36 -13.22 -1.47 -16.44
C VAL A 36 -11.94 -0.98 -15.79
N VAL A 37 -11.93 0.28 -15.36
CA VAL A 37 -10.80 0.90 -14.65
C VAL A 37 -10.65 0.30 -13.25
N VAL A 38 -11.75 0.10 -12.51
CA VAL A 38 -11.76 -0.58 -11.20
C VAL A 38 -11.09 -1.95 -11.29
N ARG A 39 -11.54 -2.79 -12.23
CA ARG A 39 -10.95 -4.13 -12.42
C ARG A 39 -9.47 -4.04 -12.78
N ARG A 40 -9.11 -3.06 -13.62
CA ARG A 40 -7.70 -2.88 -14.01
C ARG A 40 -6.82 -2.42 -12.85
N MET A 41 -7.30 -1.53 -11.98
CA MET A 41 -6.59 -1.12 -10.75
C MET A 41 -6.28 -2.33 -9.87
N LEU A 42 -7.28 -3.19 -9.63
CA LEU A 42 -7.15 -4.39 -8.80
C LEU A 42 -6.21 -5.43 -9.43
N GLN A 43 -6.26 -5.62 -10.75
CA GLN A 43 -5.34 -6.48 -11.50
C GLN A 43 -3.91 -5.93 -11.46
N LEU A 44 -3.72 -4.62 -11.67
CA LEU A 44 -2.42 -3.94 -11.63
C LEU A 44 -1.78 -4.09 -10.25
N ALA A 45 -2.58 -3.93 -9.19
CA ALA A 45 -2.17 -4.21 -7.81
C ALA A 45 -1.91 -5.70 -7.55
N ARG A 46 -2.33 -6.60 -8.43
CA ARG A 46 -2.29 -8.06 -8.23
C ARG A 46 -2.92 -8.46 -6.91
N VAL A 47 -4.12 -7.96 -6.66
CA VAL A 47 -4.90 -8.28 -5.44
C VAL A 47 -5.12 -9.78 -5.36
N ARG A 48 -4.92 -10.36 -4.17
CA ARG A 48 -5.04 -11.79 -3.90
C ARG A 48 -6.13 -12.07 -2.86
N PRO A 49 -6.71 -13.26 -2.87
CA PRO A 49 -7.65 -13.67 -1.83
C PRO A 49 -7.03 -13.55 -0.43
N GLY A 50 -7.81 -12.97 0.50
CA GLY A 50 -7.41 -12.76 1.90
C GLY A 50 -6.54 -11.54 2.17
N GLU A 51 -5.99 -10.85 1.15
CA GLU A 51 -5.28 -9.60 1.34
C GLU A 51 -6.20 -8.49 1.82
N VAL A 52 -5.65 -7.56 2.60
CA VAL A 52 -6.36 -6.40 3.13
C VAL A 52 -6.20 -5.22 2.17
N LEU A 53 -7.34 -4.74 1.64
CA LEU A 53 -7.39 -3.58 0.75
C LEU A 53 -8.12 -2.42 1.42
N TYR A 54 -7.53 -1.24 1.36
CA TYR A 54 -8.19 0.02 1.71
C TYR A 54 -8.41 0.88 0.46
N ASP A 55 -9.65 1.37 0.28
CA ASP A 55 -10.02 2.34 -0.76
C ASP A 55 -10.29 3.68 -0.10
N LEU A 56 -9.41 4.66 -0.31
CA LEU A 56 -9.45 5.97 0.33
C LEU A 56 -10.30 6.94 -0.49
N GLY A 57 -11.43 7.38 0.08
CA GLY A 57 -12.47 8.10 -0.64
C GLY A 57 -13.31 7.14 -1.47
N SER A 58 -13.87 6.12 -0.82
CA SER A 58 -14.46 4.97 -1.50
C SER A 58 -15.79 5.24 -2.23
N GLY A 59 -16.39 6.42 -2.02
CA GLY A 59 -17.60 6.81 -2.70
C GLY A 59 -18.73 5.78 -2.56
N ASP A 60 -19.24 5.28 -3.68
CA ASP A 60 -20.33 4.28 -3.74
C ASP A 60 -19.85 2.84 -3.45
N GLY A 61 -18.60 2.66 -3.05
CA GLY A 61 -18.03 1.37 -2.65
C GLY A 61 -17.67 0.42 -3.78
N ARG A 62 -17.69 0.86 -5.05
CA ARG A 62 -17.49 -0.03 -6.22
C ARG A 62 -16.15 -0.76 -6.22
N ILE A 63 -15.05 -0.10 -5.81
CA ILE A 63 -13.73 -0.74 -5.73
C ILE A 63 -13.70 -1.77 -4.60
N VAL A 64 -14.25 -1.43 -3.44
CA VAL A 64 -14.39 -2.33 -2.27
C VAL A 64 -15.20 -3.58 -2.65
N ILE A 65 -16.35 -3.38 -3.28
CA ILE A 65 -17.22 -4.47 -3.72
C ILE A 65 -16.52 -5.37 -4.75
N ALA A 66 -15.86 -4.79 -5.75
CA ALA A 66 -15.13 -5.54 -6.75
C ALA A 66 -13.96 -6.34 -6.12
N ALA A 67 -13.18 -5.72 -5.23
CA ALA A 67 -12.08 -6.36 -4.52
C ALA A 67 -12.55 -7.57 -3.70
N ALA A 68 -13.65 -7.42 -2.95
CA ALA A 68 -14.20 -8.50 -2.15
C ALA A 68 -14.83 -9.62 -3.00
N LYS A 69 -15.63 -9.25 -4.01
CA LYS A 69 -16.43 -10.19 -4.82
C LYS A 69 -15.61 -10.93 -5.86
N GLU A 70 -14.75 -10.20 -6.60
CA GLU A 70 -14.05 -10.75 -7.77
C GLU A 70 -12.64 -11.24 -7.41
N PHE A 71 -12.00 -10.64 -6.39
CA PHE A 71 -10.61 -10.96 -6.00
C PHE A 71 -10.50 -11.67 -4.65
N GLY A 72 -11.59 -11.79 -3.89
CA GLY A 72 -11.60 -12.48 -2.60
C GLY A 72 -10.82 -11.74 -1.49
N ALA A 73 -10.59 -10.45 -1.65
CA ALA A 73 -9.91 -9.62 -0.67
C ALA A 73 -10.80 -9.31 0.54
N ARG A 74 -10.18 -8.95 1.66
CA ARG A 74 -10.82 -8.23 2.76
C ARG A 74 -10.73 -6.74 2.43
N ALA A 75 -11.83 -6.12 2.04
CA ALA A 75 -11.82 -4.79 1.46
C ALA A 75 -12.55 -3.76 2.33
N PHE A 76 -11.88 -2.66 2.64
CA PHE A 76 -12.40 -1.57 3.46
C PHE A 76 -12.43 -0.27 2.66
N GLY A 77 -13.59 0.38 2.60
CA GLY A 77 -13.70 1.72 2.06
C GLY A 77 -13.67 2.74 3.18
N VAL A 78 -13.01 3.86 2.96
CA VAL A 78 -13.04 5.01 3.86
C VAL A 78 -13.78 6.13 3.16
N GLU A 79 -14.94 6.52 3.70
CA GLU A 79 -15.81 7.55 3.09
C GLU A 79 -16.35 8.49 4.15
N ILE A 80 -16.07 9.78 3.99
CA ILE A 80 -16.49 10.81 4.94
C ILE A 80 -17.93 11.26 4.71
N ARG A 81 -18.42 11.20 3.47
CA ARG A 81 -19.78 11.57 3.12
C ARG A 81 -20.78 10.53 3.62
N LYS A 82 -21.65 10.95 4.51
CA LYS A 82 -22.60 10.06 5.17
C LYS A 82 -23.59 9.41 4.18
N ASP A 83 -24.04 10.16 3.18
CA ASP A 83 -24.95 9.65 2.13
C ASP A 83 -24.32 8.52 1.32
N LEU A 84 -23.06 8.67 0.89
CA LEU A 84 -22.33 7.65 0.16
C LEU A 84 -21.96 6.44 1.05
N TYR A 85 -21.59 6.70 2.30
CA TYR A 85 -21.36 5.66 3.30
C TYR A 85 -22.61 4.78 3.51
N GLU A 86 -23.78 5.39 3.72
CA GLU A 86 -25.03 4.65 3.92
C GLU A 86 -25.40 3.84 2.67
N GLN A 87 -25.29 4.44 1.49
CA GLN A 87 -25.56 3.78 0.21
C GLN A 87 -24.62 2.58 -0.04
N SER A 88 -23.33 2.78 0.11
CA SER A 88 -22.33 1.73 -0.14
C SER A 88 -22.42 0.60 0.88
N THR A 89 -22.68 0.92 2.15
CA THR A 89 -22.89 -0.09 3.21
C THR A 89 -24.14 -0.94 2.94
N ALA A 90 -25.25 -0.32 2.52
CA ALA A 90 -26.46 -1.05 2.13
C ALA A 90 -26.16 -1.99 0.95
N ARG A 91 -25.46 -1.51 -0.07
CA ARG A 91 -25.08 -2.29 -1.26
C ARG A 91 -24.19 -3.50 -0.91
N ILE A 92 -23.21 -3.33 -0.01
CA ILE A 92 -22.37 -4.44 0.48
C ILE A 92 -23.23 -5.51 1.17
N LYS A 93 -24.18 -5.09 2.01
CA LYS A 93 -25.10 -5.98 2.71
C LYS A 93 -26.01 -6.75 1.74
N ASP A 94 -26.59 -6.07 0.77
CA ASP A 94 -27.48 -6.66 -0.23
C ASP A 94 -26.76 -7.69 -1.11
N LEU A 95 -25.46 -7.49 -1.34
CA LEU A 95 -24.61 -8.43 -2.08
C LEU A 95 -24.08 -9.58 -1.20
N GLY A 96 -24.37 -9.60 0.11
CA GLY A 96 -23.90 -10.64 1.02
C GLY A 96 -22.40 -10.63 1.27
N LEU A 97 -21.76 -9.44 1.17
CA LEU A 97 -20.29 -9.31 1.29
C LEU A 97 -19.82 -8.80 2.66
N SER A 98 -20.75 -8.64 3.64
CA SER A 98 -20.44 -8.07 4.96
C SER A 98 -19.47 -8.91 5.81
N ASP A 99 -19.19 -10.15 5.41
CA ASP A 99 -18.21 -11.02 6.06
C ASP A 99 -16.76 -10.63 5.74
N ARG A 100 -16.54 -9.91 4.65
CA ARG A 100 -15.19 -9.57 4.15
C ARG A 100 -15.04 -8.13 3.66
N SER A 101 -16.09 -7.32 3.68
CA SER A 101 -16.01 -5.93 3.28
C SER A 101 -16.89 -5.01 4.13
N ALA A 102 -16.42 -3.78 4.34
CA ALA A 102 -17.15 -2.74 5.04
C ALA A 102 -16.72 -1.36 4.56
N ILE A 103 -17.57 -0.36 4.86
CA ILE A 103 -17.21 1.05 4.70
C ILE A 103 -17.07 1.67 6.08
N ILE A 104 -16.04 2.46 6.27
CA ILE A 104 -15.73 3.20 7.49
C ILE A 104 -16.14 4.65 7.25
N ASN A 105 -17.10 5.17 8.01
CA ASN A 105 -17.49 6.57 7.91
C ASN A 105 -16.53 7.44 8.73
N ALA A 106 -15.44 7.83 8.12
CA ALA A 106 -14.37 8.62 8.72
C ALA A 106 -13.56 9.38 7.66
N SER A 107 -12.71 10.28 8.14
CA SER A 107 -11.67 10.87 7.29
C SER A 107 -10.55 9.85 7.02
N PHE A 108 -10.10 9.73 5.77
CA PHE A 108 -8.97 8.88 5.43
C PHE A 108 -7.64 9.33 6.06
N TYR A 109 -7.58 10.55 6.58
CA TYR A 109 -6.43 11.01 7.38
C TYR A 109 -6.37 10.36 8.77
N GLU A 110 -7.50 9.86 9.28
CA GLU A 110 -7.64 9.33 10.66
C GLU A 110 -7.59 7.80 10.73
N VAL A 111 -8.02 7.11 9.66
CA VAL A 111 -8.07 5.64 9.65
C VAL A 111 -6.67 5.06 9.56
N PRO A 112 -6.24 4.20 10.52
CA PRO A 112 -4.95 3.50 10.44
C PRO A 112 -4.87 2.57 9.22
N LEU A 113 -3.70 2.52 8.56
CA LEU A 113 -3.45 1.71 7.37
C LEU A 113 -2.33 0.68 7.58
N THR A 114 -1.99 0.39 8.82
CA THR A 114 -0.81 -0.42 9.17
C THR A 114 -0.91 -1.89 8.75
N ASP A 115 -2.10 -2.40 8.53
CA ASP A 115 -2.38 -3.78 8.08
C ASP A 115 -2.65 -3.88 6.57
N ALA A 116 -2.67 -2.75 5.84
CA ALA A 116 -2.95 -2.72 4.41
C ALA A 116 -1.90 -3.48 3.59
N ASP A 117 -2.36 -4.37 2.70
CA ASP A 117 -1.57 -4.98 1.63
C ASP A 117 -1.70 -4.18 0.33
N VAL A 118 -2.86 -3.56 0.13
CA VAL A 118 -3.18 -2.73 -1.03
C VAL A 118 -3.94 -1.48 -0.58
N VAL A 119 -3.59 -0.34 -1.18
CA VAL A 119 -4.35 0.92 -1.05
C VAL A 119 -4.74 1.39 -2.44
N THR A 120 -6.00 1.77 -2.63
CA THR A 120 -6.51 2.41 -3.85
C THR A 120 -6.97 3.83 -3.56
N MET A 121 -6.76 4.74 -4.53
CA MET A 121 -7.14 6.16 -4.39
C MET A 121 -7.55 6.73 -5.75
N TYR A 122 -8.65 7.49 -5.76
CA TYR A 122 -9.00 8.40 -6.85
C TYR A 122 -9.21 9.80 -6.27
N LEU A 123 -8.10 10.42 -5.88
CA LEU A 123 -8.06 11.70 -5.16
C LEU A 123 -7.20 12.69 -5.96
N LEU A 124 -7.44 13.98 -5.75
CA LEU A 124 -6.66 15.03 -6.42
C LEU A 124 -5.17 14.99 -6.01
N THR A 125 -4.29 15.44 -6.89
CA THR A 125 -2.84 15.51 -6.63
C THR A 125 -2.50 16.21 -5.32
N THR A 126 -3.19 17.30 -4.99
CA THR A 126 -2.99 18.06 -3.73
C THR A 126 -3.37 17.24 -2.49
N VAL A 127 -4.38 16.37 -2.60
CA VAL A 127 -4.80 15.46 -1.52
C VAL A 127 -3.80 14.31 -1.39
N ASN A 128 -3.35 13.75 -2.51
CA ASN A 128 -2.30 12.72 -2.53
C ASN A 128 -1.01 13.24 -1.88
N GLU A 129 -0.63 14.48 -2.15
CA GLU A 129 0.53 15.14 -1.53
C GLU A 129 0.38 15.24 0.00
N ARG A 130 -0.80 15.63 0.49
CA ARG A 130 -1.10 15.72 1.94
C ARG A 130 -1.17 14.36 2.61
N LEU A 131 -1.65 13.32 1.90
CA LEU A 131 -1.71 11.94 2.40
C LEU A 131 -0.34 11.25 2.45
N LYS A 132 0.58 11.64 1.58
CA LYS A 132 1.89 11.00 1.42
C LYS A 132 2.63 10.75 2.75
N PRO A 133 2.78 11.72 3.68
CA PRO A 133 3.47 11.47 4.95
C PRO A 133 2.82 10.36 5.79
N LYS A 134 1.48 10.29 5.78
CA LYS A 134 0.74 9.22 6.47
C LYS A 134 0.99 7.87 5.82
N LEU A 135 0.90 7.78 4.49
CA LEU A 135 1.18 6.56 3.74
C LEU A 135 2.61 6.06 3.99
N GLU A 136 3.60 6.96 3.94
CA GLU A 136 4.99 6.62 4.21
C GLU A 136 5.22 6.16 5.66
N LYS A 137 4.50 6.72 6.63
CA LYS A 137 4.61 6.35 8.04
C LYS A 137 3.94 5.01 8.36
N GLU A 138 2.76 4.75 7.81
CA GLU A 138 1.90 3.66 8.25
C GLU A 138 1.98 2.41 7.38
N LEU A 139 2.17 2.56 6.06
CA LEU A 139 2.17 1.41 5.16
C LEU A 139 3.44 0.57 5.35
N ARG A 140 3.27 -0.74 5.34
CA ARG A 140 4.36 -1.72 5.45
C ARG A 140 5.18 -1.77 4.15
N PRO A 141 6.45 -2.16 4.22
CA PRO A 141 7.22 -2.49 3.03
C PRO A 141 6.48 -3.47 2.11
N ALA A 142 6.61 -3.26 0.81
CA ALA A 142 5.93 -4.00 -0.23
C ALA A 142 4.41 -3.77 -0.36
N THR A 143 3.77 -2.98 0.51
CA THR A 143 2.40 -2.52 0.27
C THR A 143 2.30 -1.85 -1.09
N ARG A 144 1.27 -2.18 -1.84
CA ARG A 144 1.00 -1.65 -3.18
C ARG A 144 -0.03 -0.55 -3.10
N VAL A 145 0.29 0.60 -3.70
CA VAL A 145 -0.63 1.73 -3.79
C VAL A 145 -0.96 1.95 -5.27
N VAL A 146 -2.24 1.99 -5.61
CA VAL A 146 -2.70 2.29 -6.97
C VAL A 146 -3.52 3.57 -6.95
N THR A 147 -3.11 4.55 -7.76
CA THR A 147 -3.89 5.78 -7.93
C THR A 147 -4.47 5.85 -9.34
N HIS A 148 -5.64 6.46 -9.43
CA HIS A 148 -6.36 6.71 -10.66
C HIS A 148 -6.23 8.18 -11.06
N ASP A 149 -5.81 8.47 -12.29
CA ASP A 149 -5.57 9.74 -12.94
C ASP A 149 -4.54 10.67 -12.26
N PHE A 150 -4.42 10.64 -10.93
CA PHE A 150 -3.59 11.57 -10.17
C PHE A 150 -2.43 10.86 -9.48
N GLU A 151 -1.22 11.32 -9.77
CA GLU A 151 0.00 10.78 -9.14
C GLU A 151 0.14 11.18 -7.66
N VAL A 152 1.03 10.48 -6.95
CA VAL A 152 1.52 10.90 -5.63
C VAL A 152 2.81 11.69 -5.84
N PRO A 153 2.81 13.02 -5.57
CA PRO A 153 3.98 13.87 -5.82
C PRO A 153 5.25 13.38 -5.15
N GLY A 154 6.32 13.28 -5.93
CA GLY A 154 7.63 12.83 -5.46
C GLY A 154 7.76 11.32 -5.23
N TRP A 155 6.72 10.53 -5.45
CA TRP A 155 6.85 9.07 -5.55
C TRP A 155 7.18 8.66 -6.99
N ARG A 156 8.01 7.62 -7.14
CA ARG A 156 8.30 7.03 -8.45
C ARG A 156 7.42 5.81 -8.65
N PRO A 157 6.48 5.82 -9.62
CA PRO A 157 5.66 4.64 -9.90
C PRO A 157 6.50 3.51 -10.46
N VAL A 158 6.20 2.26 -10.07
CA VAL A 158 6.79 1.04 -10.66
C VAL A 158 6.14 0.68 -11.98
N VAL A 159 4.88 1.08 -12.17
CA VAL A 159 4.14 0.96 -13.44
C VAL A 159 3.27 2.18 -13.63
N VAL A 160 3.20 2.68 -14.85
CA VAL A 160 2.17 3.63 -15.30
C VAL A 160 1.46 2.98 -16.48
N GLU A 161 0.14 2.94 -16.45
CA GLU A 161 -0.68 2.32 -17.47
C GLU A 161 -1.83 3.22 -17.87
N GLU A 162 -2.19 3.21 -19.15
CA GLU A 162 -3.38 3.88 -19.67
C GLU A 162 -4.47 2.84 -19.96
N VAL A 163 -5.67 3.11 -19.46
CA VAL A 163 -6.88 2.33 -19.70
C VAL A 163 -7.85 3.17 -20.50
N TYR A 164 -8.28 2.66 -21.65
CA TYR A 164 -9.21 3.35 -22.53
C TYR A 164 -10.63 2.89 -22.26
N GLU A 165 -11.52 3.84 -22.05
CA GLU A 165 -12.95 3.63 -21.95
C GLU A 165 -13.65 4.58 -22.90
N GLU A 166 -14.35 4.03 -23.90
CA GLU A 166 -15.06 4.78 -24.95
C GLU A 166 -14.16 5.87 -25.59
N TRP A 167 -14.34 7.13 -25.18
CA TRP A 167 -13.64 8.31 -25.70
C TRP A 167 -12.64 8.92 -24.74
N ARG A 168 -12.46 8.34 -23.54
CA ARG A 168 -11.55 8.84 -22.49
C ARG A 168 -10.48 7.82 -22.13
N SER A 169 -9.26 8.29 -21.91
CA SER A 169 -8.21 7.50 -21.29
C SER A 169 -8.09 7.84 -19.81
N HIS A 170 -7.77 6.83 -19.01
CA HIS A 170 -7.51 6.93 -17.57
C HIS A 170 -6.10 6.46 -17.29
N LYS A 171 -5.35 7.21 -16.51
CA LYS A 171 -3.99 6.83 -16.10
C LYS A 171 -4.03 6.11 -14.75
N LEU A 172 -3.36 4.96 -14.68
CA LEU A 172 -3.16 4.23 -13.44
C LEU A 172 -1.69 4.25 -13.07
N TYR A 173 -1.40 4.61 -11.82
CA TYR A 173 -0.04 4.62 -11.28
C TYR A 173 0.05 3.57 -10.18
N LEU A 174 0.92 2.57 -10.35
CA LEU A 174 1.24 1.61 -9.31
C LEU A 174 2.52 2.02 -8.60
N TYR A 175 2.45 2.13 -7.29
CA TYR A 175 3.59 2.33 -6.40
C TYR A 175 3.76 1.12 -5.51
N LYS A 176 4.98 0.90 -5.05
CA LYS A 176 5.31 -0.09 -4.03
C LYS A 176 6.08 0.61 -2.93
N ILE A 177 5.59 0.47 -1.69
CA ILE A 177 6.25 1.08 -0.53
C ILE A 177 7.64 0.45 -0.36
N PRO A 178 8.70 1.26 -0.34
CA PRO A 178 10.05 0.77 -0.15
C PRO A 178 10.23 0.29 1.29
N GLY A 179 11.17 -0.61 1.47
CA GLY A 179 11.66 -1.01 2.79
C GLY A 179 13.18 -1.02 2.77
N LYS A 180 13.79 -0.90 3.95
CA LYS A 180 15.23 -1.09 4.09
C LYS A 180 15.56 -2.55 3.88
N GLU A 181 16.47 -2.84 2.97
CA GLU A 181 17.03 -4.17 2.78
C GLU A 181 18.20 -4.36 3.74
N ILE A 182 18.07 -5.29 4.69
CA ILE A 182 19.12 -5.60 5.66
C ILE A 182 19.64 -7.01 5.41
N PRO A 183 20.94 -7.16 5.08
CA PRO A 183 21.55 -8.46 4.93
C PRO A 183 21.77 -9.10 6.30
N ILE A 184 21.27 -10.32 6.47
CA ILE A 184 21.44 -11.10 7.70
C ILE A 184 22.69 -11.96 7.57
N PRO A 185 23.64 -11.87 8.51
CA PRO A 185 24.86 -12.67 8.47
C PRO A 185 24.54 -14.16 8.57
N GLY A 186 25.20 -14.93 7.75
CA GLY A 186 25.17 -16.38 7.76
C GLY A 186 26.36 -16.98 8.50
N LYS A 187 26.77 -18.18 8.12
CA LYS A 187 27.92 -18.86 8.70
C LYS A 187 29.22 -18.19 8.27
N VAL A 188 30.11 -17.95 9.22
CA VAL A 188 31.45 -17.41 8.94
C VAL A 188 32.21 -18.39 8.03
N ARG A 189 32.57 -17.94 6.84
CA ARG A 189 33.41 -18.65 5.88
C ARG A 189 34.51 -17.71 5.38
N ALA A 190 35.65 -18.27 5.00
CA ALA A 190 36.71 -17.50 4.38
C ALA A 190 36.24 -16.98 3.02
N VAL A 191 36.31 -15.68 2.82
CA VAL A 191 36.00 -15.01 1.55
C VAL A 191 37.34 -14.62 0.92
N GLU A 192 37.70 -15.22 -0.20
CA GLU A 192 38.99 -14.94 -0.87
C GLU A 192 38.96 -13.62 -1.64
N ASP A 193 37.84 -13.31 -2.27
CA ASP A 193 37.67 -12.07 -3.01
C ASP A 193 37.72 -10.84 -2.10
N ARG A 194 38.60 -9.88 -2.45
CA ARG A 194 38.86 -8.67 -1.66
C ARG A 194 37.64 -7.79 -1.55
N TRP A 195 36.86 -7.64 -2.63
CA TRP A 195 35.68 -6.79 -2.67
C TRP A 195 34.54 -7.41 -1.84
N LEU A 196 34.29 -8.69 -2.05
CA LEU A 196 33.27 -9.42 -1.27
C LEU A 196 33.60 -9.41 0.24
N ARG A 197 34.90 -9.50 0.59
CA ARG A 197 35.36 -9.40 1.98
C ARG A 197 35.08 -8.02 2.58
N GLN A 198 35.30 -6.94 1.82
CA GLN A 198 34.97 -5.58 2.25
C GLN A 198 33.48 -5.43 2.53
N VAL A 199 32.61 -5.92 1.64
CA VAL A 199 31.17 -5.90 1.86
C VAL A 199 30.79 -6.74 3.07
N ALA A 200 31.33 -7.95 3.18
CA ALA A 200 31.03 -8.88 4.28
C ALA A 200 31.35 -8.31 5.68
N GLN A 201 32.36 -7.48 5.81
CA GLN A 201 32.73 -6.81 7.09
C GLN A 201 31.68 -5.82 7.58
N HIS A 202 30.73 -5.39 6.72
CA HIS A 202 29.67 -4.46 7.07
C HIS A 202 28.32 -5.16 7.26
N ILE A 203 28.29 -6.49 7.18
CA ILE A 203 27.06 -7.29 7.36
C ILE A 203 26.95 -7.69 8.83
N ASP A 204 26.29 -6.86 9.62
CA ASP A 204 26.08 -7.04 11.07
C ASP A 204 24.62 -7.41 11.42
N GLY A 205 23.74 -7.51 10.43
CA GLY A 205 22.32 -7.77 10.62
C GLY A 205 21.51 -6.54 11.01
N ALA A 206 22.13 -5.36 11.05
CA ALA A 206 21.50 -4.08 11.39
C ALA A 206 21.65 -3.02 10.28
N ALA A 207 22.82 -2.97 9.64
CA ALA A 207 23.10 -2.00 8.58
C ALA A 207 22.32 -2.32 7.30
N SER A 208 21.66 -1.31 6.72
CA SER A 208 20.96 -1.44 5.44
C SER A 208 21.95 -1.44 4.26
N LEU A 209 21.47 -1.86 3.07
CA LEU A 209 22.26 -1.81 1.84
C LEU A 209 22.73 -0.39 1.51
N GLU A 210 21.87 0.60 1.76
CA GLU A 210 22.19 2.02 1.57
C GLU A 210 23.33 2.47 2.49
N GLU A 211 23.27 2.10 3.75
CA GLU A 211 24.31 2.43 4.74
C GLU A 211 25.65 1.77 4.39
N ILE A 212 25.61 0.51 3.94
CA ILE A 212 26.81 -0.20 3.45
C ILE A 212 27.37 0.48 2.20
N ALA A 213 26.51 0.84 1.25
CA ALA A 213 26.92 1.51 0.01
C ALA A 213 27.57 2.87 0.30
N ILE A 214 27.01 3.66 1.20
CA ILE A 214 27.57 4.94 1.65
C ILE A 214 28.97 4.74 2.30
N LYS A 215 29.07 3.80 3.23
CA LYS A 215 30.36 3.52 3.92
C LYS A 215 31.48 3.08 2.98
N LEU A 216 31.11 2.35 1.93
CA LEU A 216 32.08 1.84 0.94
C LEU A 216 32.30 2.78 -0.25
N GLY A 217 31.51 3.86 -0.38
CA GLY A 217 31.59 4.79 -1.50
C GLY A 217 31.16 4.18 -2.84
N VAL A 218 30.19 3.27 -2.84
CA VAL A 218 29.73 2.53 -4.01
C VAL A 218 28.22 2.66 -4.18
N THR A 219 27.67 2.11 -5.27
CA THR A 219 26.22 2.08 -5.51
C THR A 219 25.55 0.93 -4.78
N ILE A 220 24.28 1.09 -4.42
CA ILE A 220 23.45 0.02 -3.84
C ILE A 220 23.43 -1.22 -4.75
N ARG A 221 23.46 -1.02 -6.08
CA ARG A 221 23.51 -2.10 -7.05
C ARG A 221 24.76 -2.97 -6.87
N GLN A 222 25.94 -2.36 -6.70
CA GLN A 222 27.19 -3.07 -6.47
C GLN A 222 27.15 -3.85 -5.15
N VAL A 223 26.59 -3.27 -4.08
CA VAL A 223 26.37 -3.99 -2.82
C VAL A 223 25.44 -5.18 -3.02
N ARG A 224 24.34 -5.03 -3.74
CA ARG A 224 23.38 -6.11 -4.01
C ARG A 224 24.00 -7.26 -4.80
N GLU A 225 24.76 -6.96 -5.83
CA GLU A 225 25.50 -7.95 -6.61
C GLU A 225 26.52 -8.73 -5.72
N ALA A 226 27.23 -8.03 -4.83
CA ALA A 226 28.13 -8.67 -3.88
C ALA A 226 27.39 -9.57 -2.87
N LEU A 227 26.21 -9.16 -2.39
CA LEU A 227 25.40 -9.95 -1.46
C LEU A 227 24.89 -11.25 -2.10
N GLU A 228 24.54 -11.25 -3.38
CA GLU A 228 24.15 -12.47 -4.09
C GLU A 228 25.31 -13.49 -4.12
N GLU A 229 26.53 -13.04 -4.37
CA GLU A 229 27.71 -13.91 -4.31
C GLU A 229 28.01 -14.38 -2.87
N LEU A 230 27.94 -13.49 -1.89
CA LEU A 230 28.14 -13.83 -0.48
C LEU A 230 27.07 -14.82 0.04
N ARG A 231 25.85 -14.75 -0.52
CA ARG A 231 24.79 -15.71 -0.23
C ARG A 231 25.10 -17.09 -0.78
N LYS A 232 25.60 -17.19 -2.01
CA LYS A 232 26.07 -18.45 -2.60
C LYS A 232 27.20 -19.08 -1.76
N LEU A 233 28.05 -18.25 -1.17
CA LEU A 233 29.12 -18.68 -0.27
C LEU A 233 28.61 -19.01 1.14
N GLY A 234 27.33 -18.73 1.48
CA GLY A 234 26.74 -18.94 2.80
C GLY A 234 27.20 -17.94 3.85
N VAL A 235 27.81 -16.82 3.46
CA VAL A 235 28.19 -15.70 4.35
C VAL A 235 27.01 -14.81 4.65
N VAL A 236 26.02 -14.75 3.77
CA VAL A 236 24.72 -14.11 3.97
C VAL A 236 23.66 -15.19 3.97
N GLU A 237 22.81 -15.22 4.97
CA GLU A 237 21.71 -16.17 5.07
C GLU A 237 20.49 -15.69 4.27
N GLU A 238 20.08 -14.45 4.53
CA GLU A 238 18.94 -13.81 3.85
C GLU A 238 19.11 -12.29 3.81
N VAL A 239 18.27 -11.62 3.03
CA VAL A 239 18.09 -10.16 3.09
C VAL A 239 16.68 -9.87 3.55
N LYS A 240 16.55 -9.32 4.76
CA LYS A 240 15.26 -8.91 5.33
C LYS A 240 14.89 -7.52 4.86
N ILE A 241 13.61 -7.32 4.60
CA ILE A 241 13.05 -6.01 4.30
C ILE A 241 12.34 -5.53 5.56
N ILE A 242 12.85 -4.45 6.14
CA ILE A 242 12.23 -3.80 7.29
C ILE A 242 11.82 -2.37 6.95
N LYS A 243 11.00 -1.77 7.83
CA LYS A 243 10.54 -0.39 7.69
C LYS A 243 11.55 0.59 8.25
#